data_056bfc49f19a87311c101916dfb85fa2
#
_entry.id   056bfc49f19a87311c101916dfb85fa2
#
_cell.length_a   1.000
_cell.length_b   1.000
_cell.length_c   1.000
_cell.angle_alpha   90.00
_cell.angle_beta   90.00
_cell.angle_gamma   90.00
#
_symmetry.space_group_name_H-M   'P 1'
#
loop_
_entity.id
_entity.type
_entity.pdbx_description
1 polymer ?
#
loop_
_entity_poly.entity_id
_entity_poly.type
_entity_poly.pdbx_seq_one_letter_code
_entity_poly.pdbx_strand_id
1 'polypeptide(L)'
;MTTAKEIIAHMESLHNEEQRRVLMGFFKTGPGEYGEGDEFLGLKVPQTREVVSAVWKDLPLSEVPELLMNRWHEVRLCGLLVLVAKFEKLATKRLENDEKAIHGRDEIVTMYLQYAEQANNWDLVDLSVHKILGHWLLLPSKLGRSESQKGGTTESAQYLDNQDYKMKVLDELAQSPCLWKQRMSIVCSWKTTQMGDPSWCLRYAEIHLHHQHDLMHKAVGWMLREMGKRVSMSLLRDFLRQHAHEMPRTMLRYAIEKMTEQERQEWMSIPVVKRK
;
A
#
# COMPACT_ATOMS: atom_id res chain seq x y z
N MET A 1 -26.52 -0.48 -8.04
CA MET A 1 -25.83 -1.77 -7.92
C MET A 1 -25.51 -1.98 -6.45
N THR A 2 -26.02 -3.05 -5.89
CA THR A 2 -25.88 -3.37 -4.45
C THR A 2 -25.22 -4.72 -4.21
N THR A 3 -24.92 -5.46 -5.27
CA THR A 3 -24.23 -6.76 -5.23
C THR A 3 -22.97 -6.76 -6.07
N ALA A 4 -22.00 -7.60 -5.70
CA ALA A 4 -20.77 -7.79 -6.46
C ALA A 4 -21.05 -8.24 -7.90
N LYS A 5 -22.03 -9.16 -8.08
CA LYS A 5 -22.43 -9.69 -9.40
C LYS A 5 -22.91 -8.58 -10.35
N GLU A 6 -23.74 -7.64 -9.87
CA GLU A 6 -24.17 -6.51 -10.67
C GLU A 6 -23.02 -5.61 -11.09
N ILE A 7 -22.04 -5.38 -10.17
CA ILE A 7 -20.85 -4.57 -10.45
C ILE A 7 -19.96 -5.27 -11.48
N ILE A 8 -19.71 -6.56 -11.31
CA ILE A 8 -18.89 -7.35 -12.25
C ILE A 8 -19.51 -7.31 -13.64
N ALA A 9 -20.80 -7.62 -13.76
CA ALA A 9 -21.51 -7.62 -15.03
C ALA A 9 -21.49 -6.23 -15.71
N HIS A 10 -21.62 -5.15 -14.92
CA HIS A 10 -21.50 -3.79 -15.44
C HIS A 10 -20.08 -3.52 -15.93
N MET A 11 -19.05 -3.85 -15.17
CA MET A 11 -17.65 -3.64 -15.59
C MET A 11 -17.30 -4.46 -16.83
N GLU A 12 -17.78 -5.70 -16.92
CA GLU A 12 -17.60 -6.54 -18.12
C GLU A 12 -18.28 -5.94 -19.35
N SER A 13 -19.44 -5.28 -19.20
CA SER A 13 -20.11 -4.59 -20.31
C SER A 13 -19.31 -3.40 -20.85
N LEU A 14 -18.35 -2.88 -20.09
CA LEU A 14 -17.46 -1.78 -20.49
C LEU A 14 -16.16 -2.29 -21.14
N HIS A 15 -16.03 -3.58 -21.39
CA HIS A 15 -14.84 -4.19 -21.97
C HIS A 15 -14.34 -3.47 -23.22
N ASN A 16 -13.00 -3.27 -23.29
CA ASN A 16 -12.32 -2.63 -24.41
C ASN A 16 -11.06 -3.44 -24.79
N GLU A 17 -11.17 -4.20 -25.89
CA GLU A 17 -10.10 -5.09 -26.33
C GLU A 17 -8.82 -4.36 -26.76
N GLU A 18 -8.93 -3.18 -27.38
CA GLU A 18 -7.74 -2.40 -27.77
C GLU A 18 -6.97 -1.93 -26.52
N GLN A 19 -7.69 -1.32 -25.56
CA GLN A 19 -7.08 -0.88 -24.32
C GLN A 19 -6.57 -2.05 -23.46
N ARG A 20 -7.24 -3.20 -23.48
CA ARG A 20 -6.81 -4.43 -22.82
C ARG A 20 -5.41 -4.84 -23.25
N ARG A 21 -5.14 -4.88 -24.54
CA ARG A 21 -3.81 -5.22 -25.08
C ARG A 21 -2.73 -4.24 -24.61
N VAL A 22 -3.06 -2.96 -24.57
CA VAL A 22 -2.13 -1.93 -24.05
C VAL A 22 -1.83 -2.17 -22.57
N LEU A 23 -2.86 -2.43 -21.75
CA LEU A 23 -2.67 -2.68 -20.31
C LEU A 23 -1.89 -3.96 -20.04
N MET A 24 -2.17 -5.04 -20.73
CA MET A 24 -1.41 -6.30 -20.60
C MET A 24 0.09 -6.11 -20.86
N GLY A 25 0.46 -5.36 -21.89
CA GLY A 25 1.86 -5.01 -22.18
C GLY A 25 2.48 -4.11 -21.11
N PHE A 26 1.71 -3.12 -20.62
CA PHE A 26 2.16 -2.18 -19.59
C PHE A 26 2.38 -2.86 -18.22
N PHE A 27 1.47 -3.75 -17.81
CA PHE A 27 1.52 -4.48 -16.56
C PHE A 27 2.34 -5.77 -16.60
N LYS A 28 3.00 -6.03 -17.75
CA LYS A 28 3.94 -7.15 -17.89
C LYS A 28 3.28 -8.50 -17.55
N THR A 29 2.28 -8.89 -18.34
CA THR A 29 1.51 -10.14 -18.12
C THR A 29 2.03 -11.34 -18.92
N GLY A 30 3.14 -11.18 -19.64
CA GLY A 30 3.78 -12.25 -20.41
C GLY A 30 4.41 -13.33 -19.52
N PRO A 31 4.74 -14.50 -20.11
CA PRO A 31 5.39 -15.59 -19.36
C PRO A 31 6.68 -15.15 -18.67
N GLY A 32 6.84 -15.46 -17.38
CA GLY A 32 8.00 -15.08 -16.56
C GLY A 32 8.04 -13.62 -16.12
N GLU A 33 7.04 -12.81 -16.48
CA GLU A 33 6.95 -11.42 -16.04
C GLU A 33 6.17 -11.30 -14.71
N TYR A 34 6.31 -10.16 -14.01
CA TYR A 34 5.76 -9.98 -12.66
C TYR A 34 4.21 -9.95 -12.60
N GLY A 35 3.53 -9.72 -13.71
CA GLY A 35 2.08 -9.74 -13.86
C GLY A 35 1.57 -10.96 -14.60
N GLU A 36 2.40 -12.04 -14.74
CA GLU A 36 1.99 -13.25 -15.44
C GLU A 36 0.65 -13.79 -14.94
N GLY A 37 -0.23 -14.10 -15.89
CA GLY A 37 -1.55 -14.64 -15.59
C GLY A 37 -2.62 -13.60 -15.17
N ASP A 38 -2.28 -12.31 -15.08
CA ASP A 38 -3.25 -11.26 -14.80
C ASP A 38 -4.10 -10.94 -16.04
N GLU A 39 -5.42 -10.86 -15.86
CA GLU A 39 -6.39 -10.61 -16.92
C GLU A 39 -7.02 -9.23 -16.78
N PHE A 40 -7.24 -8.56 -17.93
CA PHE A 40 -7.75 -7.19 -17.97
C PHE A 40 -9.04 -7.08 -18.78
N LEU A 41 -9.94 -6.18 -18.35
CA LEU A 41 -11.10 -5.74 -19.13
C LEU A 41 -10.75 -4.61 -20.12
N GLY A 42 -9.65 -3.90 -19.88
CA GLY A 42 -9.27 -2.73 -20.65
C GLY A 42 -9.89 -1.44 -20.14
N LEU A 43 -10.16 -1.33 -18.84
CA LEU A 43 -10.66 -0.12 -18.21
C LEU A 43 -9.52 0.70 -17.63
N LYS A 44 -9.56 2.01 -17.86
CA LYS A 44 -8.62 2.94 -17.21
C LYS A 44 -9.05 3.20 -15.77
N VAL A 45 -8.10 3.52 -14.90
CA VAL A 45 -8.36 3.83 -13.47
C VAL A 45 -9.48 4.86 -13.26
N PRO A 46 -9.63 5.96 -14.05
CA PRO A 46 -10.78 6.86 -13.91
C PRO A 46 -12.13 6.17 -14.09
N GLN A 47 -12.27 5.27 -15.08
CA GLN A 47 -13.53 4.52 -15.31
C GLN A 47 -13.84 3.59 -14.12
N THR A 48 -12.84 2.87 -13.58
CA THR A 48 -13.02 2.09 -12.35
C THR A 48 -13.43 2.97 -11.17
N ARG A 49 -12.88 4.18 -11.04
CA ARG A 49 -13.26 5.14 -9.98
C ARG A 49 -14.70 5.65 -10.14
N GLU A 50 -15.19 5.80 -11.36
CA GLU A 50 -16.61 6.15 -11.61
C GLU A 50 -17.54 5.05 -11.09
N VAL A 51 -17.23 3.78 -11.39
CA VAL A 51 -17.99 2.64 -10.84
C VAL A 51 -17.95 2.65 -9.30
N VAL A 52 -16.77 2.78 -8.71
CA VAL A 52 -16.61 2.86 -7.24
C VAL A 52 -17.46 3.99 -6.66
N SER A 53 -17.41 5.18 -7.25
CA SER A 53 -18.17 6.35 -6.77
C SER A 53 -19.68 6.08 -6.73
N ALA A 54 -20.18 5.32 -7.69
CA ALA A 54 -21.60 4.97 -7.79
C ALA A 54 -22.04 3.91 -6.76
N VAL A 55 -21.14 3.05 -6.28
CA VAL A 55 -21.54 1.84 -5.53
C VAL A 55 -21.03 1.77 -4.10
N TRP A 56 -19.93 2.42 -3.74
CA TRP A 56 -19.20 2.18 -2.48
C TRP A 56 -20.06 2.40 -1.21
N LYS A 57 -21.06 3.27 -1.26
CA LYS A 57 -21.94 3.58 -0.11
C LYS A 57 -22.88 2.43 0.19
N ASP A 58 -23.50 1.88 -0.85
CA ASP A 58 -24.61 0.96 -0.75
C ASP A 58 -24.17 -0.51 -0.83
N LEU A 59 -22.95 -0.77 -1.33
CA LEU A 59 -22.39 -2.13 -1.38
C LEU A 59 -22.04 -2.60 0.04
N PRO A 60 -22.65 -3.70 0.55
CA PRO A 60 -22.27 -4.30 1.82
C PRO A 60 -20.80 -4.73 1.83
N LEU A 61 -20.13 -4.67 2.99
CA LEU A 61 -18.74 -5.13 3.11
C LEU A 61 -18.59 -6.61 2.77
N SER A 62 -19.62 -7.42 3.05
CA SER A 62 -19.67 -8.85 2.74
C SER A 62 -19.64 -9.19 1.24
N GLU A 63 -19.94 -8.25 0.37
CA GLU A 63 -19.88 -8.42 -1.09
C GLU A 63 -18.46 -8.17 -1.66
N VAL A 64 -17.61 -7.45 -0.93
CA VAL A 64 -16.28 -7.04 -1.41
C VAL A 64 -15.35 -8.22 -1.70
N PRO A 65 -15.35 -9.33 -0.92
CA PRO A 65 -14.55 -10.50 -1.25
C PRO A 65 -14.75 -11.06 -2.66
N GLU A 66 -15.97 -11.05 -3.19
CA GLU A 66 -16.25 -11.51 -4.56
C GLU A 66 -15.58 -10.61 -5.62
N LEU A 67 -15.46 -9.30 -5.35
CA LEU A 67 -14.70 -8.39 -6.21
C LEU A 67 -13.20 -8.64 -6.10
N LEU A 68 -12.68 -8.83 -4.88
CA LEU A 68 -11.25 -9.04 -4.64
C LEU A 68 -10.74 -10.36 -5.22
N MET A 69 -11.58 -11.41 -5.23
CA MET A 69 -11.24 -12.74 -5.76
C MET A 69 -11.49 -12.86 -7.26
N ASN A 70 -11.89 -11.78 -7.94
CA ASN A 70 -12.23 -11.84 -9.35
C ASN A 70 -10.98 -11.95 -10.23
N ARG A 71 -11.09 -12.63 -11.36
CA ARG A 71 -10.00 -12.78 -12.33
C ARG A 71 -9.58 -11.46 -12.98
N TRP A 72 -10.52 -10.53 -13.17
CA TRP A 72 -10.27 -9.26 -13.82
C TRP A 72 -9.54 -8.28 -12.89
N HIS A 73 -8.41 -7.78 -13.34
CA HIS A 73 -7.58 -6.81 -12.61
C HIS A 73 -8.39 -5.59 -12.14
N GLU A 74 -9.18 -4.99 -13.04
CA GLU A 74 -9.94 -3.78 -12.73
C GLU A 74 -11.10 -4.05 -11.76
N VAL A 75 -11.63 -5.27 -11.72
CA VAL A 75 -12.64 -5.67 -10.72
C VAL A 75 -12.00 -5.79 -9.34
N ARG A 76 -10.78 -6.37 -9.23
CA ARG A 76 -10.02 -6.37 -7.98
C ARG A 76 -9.68 -4.94 -7.55
N LEU A 77 -9.26 -4.09 -8.49
CA LEU A 77 -9.04 -2.67 -8.21
C LEU A 77 -10.31 -1.98 -7.68
N CYS A 78 -11.47 -2.28 -8.28
CA CYS A 78 -12.76 -1.77 -7.80
C CYS A 78 -13.01 -2.17 -6.35
N GLY A 79 -12.83 -3.45 -5.99
CA GLY A 79 -12.97 -3.96 -4.63
C GLY A 79 -12.04 -3.24 -3.64
N LEU A 80 -10.77 -3.08 -3.99
CA LEU A 80 -9.79 -2.36 -3.17
C LEU A 80 -10.17 -0.88 -2.98
N LEU A 81 -10.61 -0.19 -4.04
CA LEU A 81 -11.03 1.21 -3.96
C LEU A 81 -12.35 1.39 -3.19
N VAL A 82 -13.25 0.41 -3.19
CA VAL A 82 -14.43 0.39 -2.32
C VAL A 82 -14.00 0.31 -0.86
N LEU A 83 -13.04 -0.59 -0.50
CA LEU A 83 -12.47 -0.64 0.85
C LEU A 83 -11.84 0.70 1.25
N VAL A 84 -11.09 1.33 0.33
CA VAL A 84 -10.50 2.66 0.55
C VAL A 84 -11.59 3.69 0.86
N ALA A 85 -12.64 3.78 0.04
CA ALA A 85 -13.71 4.77 0.23
C ALA A 85 -14.45 4.57 1.56
N LYS A 86 -14.74 3.31 1.93
CA LYS A 86 -15.36 2.97 3.22
C LYS A 86 -14.44 3.31 4.40
N PHE A 87 -13.14 2.99 4.30
CA PHE A 87 -12.16 3.31 5.33
C PHE A 87 -12.00 4.81 5.52
N GLU A 88 -11.79 5.58 4.45
CA GLU A 88 -11.64 7.04 4.50
C GLU A 88 -12.88 7.72 5.12
N LYS A 89 -14.08 7.19 4.88
CA LYS A 89 -15.32 7.69 5.51
C LYS A 89 -15.30 7.53 7.02
N LEU A 90 -14.74 6.42 7.52
CA LEU A 90 -14.61 6.12 8.97
C LEU A 90 -13.36 6.74 9.61
N ALA A 91 -12.40 7.20 8.80
CA ALA A 91 -11.11 7.73 9.25
C ALA A 91 -11.07 9.27 9.33
N THR A 92 -12.23 9.93 9.37
CA THR A 92 -12.31 11.38 9.55
C THR A 92 -11.95 11.76 11.00
N LYS A 93 -11.37 12.95 11.20
CA LYS A 93 -10.97 13.44 12.54
C LYS A 93 -12.12 13.37 13.56
N ARG A 94 -13.35 13.65 13.12
CA ARG A 94 -14.54 13.58 13.97
C ARG A 94 -14.83 12.16 14.49
N LEU A 95 -14.50 11.14 13.71
CA LEU A 95 -14.75 9.73 14.00
C LEU A 95 -13.50 8.98 14.50
N GLU A 96 -12.41 9.69 14.76
CA GLU A 96 -11.13 9.10 15.14
C GLU A 96 -11.27 8.15 16.34
N ASN A 97 -11.95 8.61 17.38
CA ASN A 97 -12.17 7.88 18.64
C ASN A 97 -13.60 7.31 18.78
N ASP A 98 -14.41 7.34 17.73
CA ASP A 98 -15.75 6.74 17.75
C ASP A 98 -15.65 5.21 17.70
N GLU A 99 -16.27 4.55 18.67
CA GLU A 99 -16.21 3.10 18.87
C GLU A 99 -16.69 2.30 17.64
N LYS A 100 -17.77 2.75 16.99
CA LYS A 100 -18.31 2.08 15.81
C LYS A 100 -17.39 2.30 14.60
N ALA A 101 -16.81 3.50 14.49
CA ALA A 101 -15.85 3.79 13.43
C ALA A 101 -14.54 3.02 13.61
N ILE A 102 -14.05 2.87 14.85
CA ILE A 102 -12.88 2.02 15.15
C ILE A 102 -13.16 0.57 14.71
N HIS A 103 -14.30 0.01 15.14
CA HIS A 103 -14.68 -1.36 14.75
C HIS A 103 -14.77 -1.52 13.24
N GLY A 104 -15.45 -0.63 12.53
CA GLY A 104 -15.56 -0.69 11.08
C GLY A 104 -14.22 -0.53 10.35
N ARG A 105 -13.29 0.32 10.88
CA ARG A 105 -11.92 0.39 10.33
C ARG A 105 -11.17 -0.92 10.53
N ASP A 106 -11.29 -1.52 11.70
CA ASP A 106 -10.63 -2.79 12.03
C ASP A 106 -11.15 -3.96 11.17
N GLU A 107 -12.46 -4.00 10.88
CA GLU A 107 -13.04 -4.96 9.94
C GLU A 107 -12.46 -4.79 8.53
N ILE A 108 -12.32 -3.54 8.05
CA ILE A 108 -11.75 -3.27 6.73
C ILE A 108 -10.27 -3.65 6.68
N VAL A 109 -9.49 -3.33 7.73
CA VAL A 109 -8.07 -3.73 7.81
C VAL A 109 -7.93 -5.26 7.81
N THR A 110 -8.76 -5.95 8.59
CA THR A 110 -8.77 -7.42 8.65
C THR A 110 -9.06 -8.01 7.27
N MET A 111 -10.08 -7.51 6.58
CA MET A 111 -10.41 -7.94 5.22
C MET A 111 -9.28 -7.63 4.23
N TYR A 112 -8.71 -6.44 4.27
CA TYR A 112 -7.60 -6.05 3.41
C TYR A 112 -6.38 -7.00 3.57
N LEU A 113 -6.03 -7.34 4.81
CA LEU A 113 -4.93 -8.26 5.11
C LEU A 113 -5.26 -9.70 4.70
N GLN A 114 -6.49 -10.14 4.91
CA GLN A 114 -6.96 -11.48 4.50
C GLN A 114 -6.84 -11.68 2.98
N TYR A 115 -7.15 -10.65 2.20
CA TYR A 115 -7.12 -10.69 0.74
C TYR A 115 -5.88 -9.97 0.14
N ALA A 116 -4.82 -9.76 0.93
CA ALA A 116 -3.64 -9.02 0.50
C ALA A 116 -2.95 -9.59 -0.75
N GLU A 117 -3.00 -10.91 -0.95
CA GLU A 117 -2.43 -11.58 -2.13
C GLU A 117 -3.18 -11.23 -3.43
N GLN A 118 -4.44 -10.81 -3.33
CA GLN A 118 -5.25 -10.41 -4.48
C GLN A 118 -4.87 -9.02 -5.02
N ALA A 119 -4.13 -8.23 -4.25
CA ALA A 119 -3.49 -7.01 -4.75
C ALA A 119 -2.15 -7.36 -5.43
N ASN A 120 -2.25 -8.19 -6.45
CA ASN A 120 -1.13 -8.88 -7.12
C ASN A 120 -0.46 -8.05 -8.22
N ASN A 121 -0.51 -6.72 -8.13
CA ASN A 121 0.23 -5.82 -9.00
C ASN A 121 0.56 -4.51 -8.27
N TRP A 122 1.55 -3.76 -8.77
CA TRP A 122 2.04 -2.55 -8.12
C TRP A 122 0.96 -1.46 -7.99
N ASP A 123 0.10 -1.27 -8.97
CA ASP A 123 -0.96 -0.26 -8.94
C ASP A 123 -2.06 -0.60 -7.92
N LEU A 124 -2.42 -1.89 -7.79
CA LEU A 124 -3.38 -2.36 -6.79
C LEU A 124 -2.87 -2.07 -5.36
N VAL A 125 -1.58 -2.30 -5.12
CA VAL A 125 -0.93 -1.96 -3.85
C VAL A 125 -0.86 -0.44 -3.67
N ASP A 126 -0.30 0.28 -4.65
CA ASP A 126 0.01 1.70 -4.53
C ASP A 126 -1.23 2.58 -4.40
N LEU A 127 -2.37 2.17 -4.98
CA LEU A 127 -3.64 2.90 -4.90
C LEU A 127 -4.43 2.64 -3.61
N SER A 128 -4.11 1.60 -2.86
CA SER A 128 -4.90 1.16 -1.69
C SER A 128 -4.15 1.19 -0.36
N VAL A 129 -2.93 0.66 -0.31
CA VAL A 129 -2.26 0.34 0.96
C VAL A 129 -2.01 1.54 1.86
N HIS A 130 -1.53 2.65 1.30
CA HIS A 130 -1.26 3.86 2.09
C HIS A 130 -2.53 4.51 2.65
N LYS A 131 -3.66 4.29 2.00
CA LYS A 131 -4.97 4.80 2.41
C LYS A 131 -5.65 3.95 3.47
N ILE A 132 -5.37 2.65 3.48
CA ILE A 132 -5.90 1.71 4.46
C ILE A 132 -4.86 1.46 5.55
N LEU A 133 -3.82 0.66 5.28
CA LEU A 133 -2.82 0.31 6.29
C LEU A 133 -2.04 1.54 6.76
N GLY A 134 -1.57 2.39 5.84
CA GLY A 134 -0.81 3.58 6.23
C GLY A 134 -1.62 4.54 7.10
N HIS A 135 -2.92 4.69 6.85
CA HIS A 135 -3.79 5.51 7.69
C HIS A 135 -4.12 4.81 9.02
N TRP A 136 -4.33 3.49 9.00
CA TRP A 136 -4.53 2.68 10.20
C TRP A 136 -3.36 2.77 11.19
N LEU A 137 -2.10 2.85 10.70
CA LEU A 137 -0.93 3.06 11.57
C LEU A 137 -1.07 4.28 12.48
N LEU A 138 -1.77 5.31 12.03
CA LEU A 138 -1.95 6.59 12.73
C LEU A 138 -3.21 6.66 13.59
N LEU A 139 -4.11 5.68 13.50
CA LEU A 139 -5.44 5.72 14.10
C LEU A 139 -5.58 4.70 15.24
N PRO A 140 -6.45 4.94 16.20
CA PRO A 140 -6.83 3.95 17.21
C PRO A 140 -7.37 2.67 16.57
N SER A 141 -7.02 1.50 17.15
CA SER A 141 -7.44 0.18 16.71
C SER A 141 -7.58 -0.77 17.89
N LYS A 142 -8.49 -1.74 17.78
CA LYS A 142 -8.67 -2.83 18.76
C LYS A 142 -8.01 -4.14 18.32
N LEU A 143 -7.45 -4.18 17.11
CA LEU A 143 -6.75 -5.37 16.62
C LEU A 143 -5.54 -5.72 17.50
N GLY A 144 -5.27 -7.00 17.68
CA GLY A 144 -4.15 -7.51 18.47
C GLY A 144 -4.33 -7.47 19.99
N ARG A 145 -5.49 -7.12 20.51
CA ARG A 145 -5.78 -7.16 21.95
C ARG A 145 -6.17 -8.57 22.38
N SER A 146 -5.56 -9.04 23.47
CA SER A 146 -6.01 -10.25 24.13
C SER A 146 -7.29 -9.99 24.94
N GLU A 147 -8.16 -11.00 25.07
CA GLU A 147 -9.41 -10.89 25.86
C GLU A 147 -9.17 -10.52 27.32
N SER A 148 -7.98 -10.86 27.87
CA SER A 148 -7.57 -10.53 29.24
C SER A 148 -7.32 -9.03 29.47
N GLN A 149 -7.18 -8.22 28.42
CA GLN A 149 -6.96 -6.76 28.53
C GLN A 149 -8.24 -5.93 28.44
N LYS A 150 -9.42 -6.58 28.34
CA LYS A 150 -10.72 -5.91 28.23
C LYS A 150 -11.24 -5.27 29.55
N GLY A 151 -10.53 -5.41 30.68
CA GLY A 151 -11.00 -5.05 32.02
C GLY A 151 -10.30 -3.87 32.72
N GLY A 152 -9.43 -3.10 32.10
CA GLY A 152 -8.66 -2.03 32.72
C GLY A 152 -9.23 -0.62 32.45
N THR A 153 -9.46 0.12 33.53
CA THR A 153 -9.94 1.50 33.54
C THR A 153 -8.93 2.49 32.96
N THR A 154 -9.28 3.18 31.96
CA THR A 154 -8.81 4.34 31.19
C THR A 154 -8.73 4.03 29.69
N GLU A 155 -9.91 4.02 29.06
CA GLU A 155 -10.09 3.63 27.65
C GLU A 155 -9.28 4.46 26.65
N SER A 156 -9.03 5.74 26.91
CA SER A 156 -8.36 6.62 25.95
C SER A 156 -6.85 6.38 25.78
N ALA A 157 -6.15 5.94 26.82
CA ALA A 157 -4.70 5.65 26.75
C ALA A 157 -4.39 4.30 26.08
N GLN A 158 -5.33 3.35 26.15
CA GLN A 158 -5.14 2.00 25.61
C GLN A 158 -5.25 1.92 24.08
N TYR A 159 -5.90 2.88 23.41
CA TYR A 159 -6.06 2.88 21.95
C TYR A 159 -4.81 3.32 21.19
N LEU A 160 -3.95 4.12 21.83
CA LEU A 160 -2.71 4.62 21.20
C LEU A 160 -1.59 3.58 21.22
N ASP A 161 -1.67 2.59 22.11
CA ASP A 161 -0.54 1.69 22.42
C ASP A 161 -0.60 0.34 21.71
N ASN A 162 -1.09 0.30 20.46
CA ASN A 162 -1.07 -0.91 19.65
C ASN A 162 0.04 -0.91 18.58
N GLN A 163 1.09 -0.12 18.80
CA GLN A 163 2.19 0.02 17.86
C GLN A 163 2.93 -1.31 17.66
N ASP A 164 3.10 -2.11 18.71
CA ASP A 164 3.74 -3.42 18.63
C ASP A 164 2.97 -4.38 17.72
N TYR A 165 1.64 -4.40 17.81
CA TYR A 165 0.82 -5.21 16.91
C TYR A 165 0.88 -4.72 15.46
N LYS A 166 0.81 -3.42 15.24
CA LYS A 166 0.94 -2.80 13.92
C LYS A 166 2.30 -3.11 13.30
N MET A 167 3.35 -3.02 14.12
CA MET A 167 4.71 -3.39 13.70
C MET A 167 4.80 -4.87 13.34
N LYS A 168 4.24 -5.76 14.17
CA LYS A 168 4.17 -7.20 13.89
C LYS A 168 3.50 -7.48 12.55
N VAL A 169 2.34 -6.86 12.27
CA VAL A 169 1.62 -7.01 10.99
C VAL A 169 2.50 -6.59 9.81
N LEU A 170 3.18 -5.45 9.91
CA LEU A 170 4.05 -4.99 8.82
C LEU A 170 5.33 -5.84 8.69
N ASP A 171 5.88 -6.35 9.78
CA ASP A 171 7.02 -7.27 9.75
C ASP A 171 6.64 -8.61 9.08
N GLU A 172 5.43 -9.13 9.35
CA GLU A 172 4.88 -10.31 8.66
C GLU A 172 4.70 -10.06 7.15
N LEU A 173 4.21 -8.88 6.76
CA LEU A 173 4.14 -8.49 5.36
C LEU A 173 5.52 -8.39 4.72
N ALA A 174 6.49 -7.79 5.40
CA ALA A 174 7.85 -7.60 4.90
C ALA A 174 8.60 -8.93 4.72
N GLN A 175 8.33 -9.92 5.56
CA GLN A 175 8.96 -11.24 5.53
C GLN A 175 8.20 -12.25 4.65
N SER A 176 7.06 -11.87 4.09
CA SER A 176 6.26 -12.75 3.23
C SER A 176 7.02 -13.15 1.96
N PRO A 177 6.86 -14.37 1.45
CA PRO A 177 7.38 -14.74 0.12
C PRO A 177 6.66 -14.01 -1.03
N CYS A 178 5.52 -13.37 -0.77
CA CYS A 178 4.76 -12.63 -1.77
C CYS A 178 5.33 -11.22 -1.97
N LEU A 179 5.81 -10.91 -3.17
CA LEU A 179 6.36 -9.61 -3.55
C LEU A 179 5.42 -8.44 -3.19
N TRP A 180 4.13 -8.64 -3.41
CA TRP A 180 3.14 -7.58 -3.20
C TRP A 180 2.89 -7.28 -1.73
N LYS A 181 2.92 -8.29 -0.87
CA LYS A 181 2.91 -8.10 0.59
C LYS A 181 4.16 -7.36 1.08
N GLN A 182 5.34 -7.73 0.55
CA GLN A 182 6.57 -7.00 0.84
C GLN A 182 6.46 -5.53 0.40
N ARG A 183 5.88 -5.26 -0.78
CA ARG A 183 5.64 -3.90 -1.25
C ARG A 183 4.67 -3.13 -0.35
N MET A 184 3.63 -3.80 0.16
CA MET A 184 2.69 -3.18 1.11
C MET A 184 3.38 -2.65 2.36
N SER A 185 4.36 -3.39 2.91
CA SER A 185 5.06 -3.02 4.15
C SER A 185 5.83 -1.70 4.05
N ILE A 186 6.33 -1.34 2.88
CA ILE A 186 7.05 -0.08 2.68
C ILE A 186 6.13 1.03 2.13
N VAL A 187 5.23 0.73 1.17
CA VAL A 187 4.40 1.77 0.54
C VAL A 187 3.34 2.33 1.50
N CYS A 188 2.89 1.56 2.51
CA CYS A 188 1.99 2.08 3.55
C CYS A 188 2.60 3.28 4.30
N SER A 189 3.93 3.35 4.43
CA SER A 189 4.64 4.46 5.10
C SER A 189 4.47 5.82 4.42
N TRP A 190 3.95 5.86 3.18
CA TRP A 190 3.66 7.14 2.54
C TRP A 190 2.67 8.00 3.34
N LYS A 191 1.66 7.38 3.96
CA LYS A 191 0.69 8.12 4.77
C LYS A 191 1.30 8.66 6.06
N THR A 192 2.10 7.87 6.78
CA THR A 192 2.78 8.33 8.00
C THR A 192 3.78 9.45 7.68
N THR A 193 4.51 9.33 6.59
CA THR A 193 5.40 10.37 6.06
C THR A 193 4.65 11.68 5.75
N GLN A 194 3.45 11.60 5.16
CA GLN A 194 2.60 12.78 4.94
C GLN A 194 2.20 13.49 6.23
N MET A 195 2.13 12.75 7.33
CA MET A 195 1.78 13.27 8.66
C MET A 195 3.02 13.63 9.50
N GLY A 196 4.22 13.60 8.89
CA GLY A 196 5.46 14.03 9.52
C GLY A 196 6.23 12.95 10.27
N ASP A 197 5.77 11.69 10.23
CA ASP A 197 6.45 10.56 10.87
C ASP A 197 7.29 9.76 9.85
N PRO A 198 8.64 9.83 9.93
CA PRO A 198 9.54 9.10 9.04
C PRO A 198 9.85 7.67 9.52
N SER A 199 9.49 7.31 10.76
CA SER A 199 9.99 6.10 11.44
C SER A 199 9.68 4.82 10.66
N TRP A 200 8.45 4.67 10.18
CA TRP A 200 8.01 3.54 9.38
C TRP A 200 8.75 3.45 8.04
N CYS A 201 8.94 4.61 7.37
CA CYS A 201 9.66 4.66 6.11
C CYS A 201 11.12 4.19 6.29
N LEU A 202 11.83 4.74 7.28
CA LEU A 202 13.23 4.40 7.54
C LEU A 202 13.38 2.92 7.91
N ARG A 203 12.55 2.40 8.84
CA ARG A 203 12.59 0.99 9.24
C ARG A 203 12.42 0.04 8.05
N TYR A 204 11.38 0.24 7.24
CA TYR A 204 11.11 -0.68 6.12
C TYR A 204 12.00 -0.43 4.91
N ALA A 205 12.60 0.74 4.77
CA ALA A 205 13.67 0.97 3.80
C ALA A 205 14.92 0.16 4.14
N GLU A 206 15.33 0.08 5.42
CA GLU A 206 16.45 -0.76 5.88
C GLU A 206 16.15 -2.26 5.67
N ILE A 207 14.95 -2.74 6.05
CA ILE A 207 14.57 -4.14 5.88
C ILE A 207 14.64 -4.57 4.40
N HIS A 208 14.22 -3.69 3.48
CA HIS A 208 14.20 -3.98 2.05
C HIS A 208 15.43 -3.47 1.28
N LEU A 209 16.47 -3.02 1.97
CA LEU A 209 17.66 -2.41 1.37
C LEU A 209 18.32 -3.32 0.32
N HIS A 210 18.38 -4.62 0.60
CA HIS A 210 19.02 -5.63 -0.24
C HIS A 210 18.03 -6.48 -1.04
N HIS A 211 16.80 -6.01 -1.19
CA HIS A 211 15.79 -6.74 -1.95
C HIS A 211 16.24 -6.92 -3.41
N GLN A 212 15.94 -8.09 -4.02
CA GLN A 212 16.45 -8.42 -5.36
C GLN A 212 15.56 -7.89 -6.50
N HIS A 213 14.29 -7.61 -6.23
CA HIS A 213 13.32 -7.26 -7.27
C HIS A 213 13.29 -5.75 -7.55
N ASP A 214 13.37 -5.37 -8.84
CA ASP A 214 13.42 -3.96 -9.28
C ASP A 214 12.20 -3.13 -8.85
N LEU A 215 11.00 -3.72 -8.82
CA LEU A 215 9.80 -3.02 -8.31
C LEU A 215 9.90 -2.66 -6.83
N MET A 216 10.65 -3.43 -6.03
CA MET A 216 10.92 -3.06 -4.63
C MET A 216 11.98 -1.97 -4.54
N HIS A 217 13.01 -1.99 -5.39
CA HIS A 217 13.98 -0.89 -5.47
C HIS A 217 13.28 0.44 -5.75
N LYS A 218 12.33 0.43 -6.70
CA LYS A 218 11.51 1.61 -7.03
C LYS A 218 10.64 2.06 -5.85
N ALA A 219 9.99 1.11 -5.16
CA ALA A 219 9.13 1.42 -4.02
C ALA A 219 9.91 2.04 -2.86
N VAL A 220 11.02 1.43 -2.45
CA VAL A 220 11.87 1.93 -1.36
C VAL A 220 12.44 3.30 -1.72
N GLY A 221 13.01 3.44 -2.92
CA GLY A 221 13.54 4.72 -3.38
C GLY A 221 12.46 5.81 -3.43
N TRP A 222 11.25 5.48 -3.89
CA TRP A 222 10.11 6.39 -3.90
C TRP A 222 9.73 6.83 -2.48
N MET A 223 9.61 5.91 -1.52
CA MET A 223 9.26 6.26 -0.13
C MET A 223 10.34 7.11 0.53
N LEU A 224 11.61 6.79 0.35
CA LEU A 224 12.73 7.62 0.82
C LEU A 224 12.69 9.04 0.22
N ARG A 225 12.41 9.18 -1.08
CA ARG A 225 12.23 10.47 -1.74
C ARG A 225 11.09 11.28 -1.13
N GLU A 226 9.94 10.65 -0.90
CA GLU A 226 8.79 11.33 -0.29
C GLU A 226 9.09 11.73 1.16
N MET A 227 9.80 10.91 1.91
CA MET A 227 10.27 11.22 3.26
C MET A 227 11.23 12.42 3.24
N GLY A 228 12.22 12.44 2.35
CA GLY A 228 13.12 13.56 2.20
C GLY A 228 12.41 14.87 1.85
N LYS A 229 11.42 14.80 0.93
CA LYS A 229 10.66 15.97 0.48
C LYS A 229 9.70 16.52 1.54
N ARG A 230 9.03 15.63 2.30
CA ARG A 230 7.89 16.01 3.16
C ARG A 230 8.27 16.19 4.62
N VAL A 231 9.25 15.43 5.10
CA VAL A 231 9.69 15.47 6.49
C VAL A 231 11.02 16.17 6.62
N SER A 232 12.10 15.61 6.04
CA SER A 232 13.43 16.20 6.17
C SER A 232 14.40 15.67 5.12
N MET A 233 14.89 16.57 4.30
CA MET A 233 15.99 16.27 3.35
C MET A 233 17.29 15.91 4.08
N SER A 234 17.51 16.41 5.30
CA SER A 234 18.66 16.02 6.13
C SER A 234 18.58 14.55 6.52
N LEU A 235 17.42 14.08 6.97
CA LEU A 235 17.22 12.65 7.28
C LEU A 235 17.47 11.75 6.06
N LEU A 236 17.03 12.18 4.87
CA LEU A 236 17.32 11.43 3.65
C LEU A 236 18.84 11.37 3.40
N ARG A 237 19.56 12.51 3.53
CA ARG A 237 21.02 12.53 3.36
C ARG A 237 21.74 11.67 4.41
N ASP A 238 21.25 11.66 5.65
CA ASP A 238 21.83 10.81 6.71
C ASP A 238 21.64 9.33 6.41
N PHE A 239 20.45 8.92 5.94
CA PHE A 239 20.21 7.56 5.46
C PHE A 239 21.14 7.20 4.29
N LEU A 240 21.29 8.09 3.32
CA LEU A 240 22.16 7.85 2.16
C LEU A 240 23.65 7.77 2.56
N ARG A 241 24.15 8.56 3.52
CA ARG A 241 25.53 8.44 4.01
C ARG A 241 25.82 7.05 4.57
N GLN A 242 24.82 6.45 5.20
CA GLN A 242 24.96 5.11 5.80
C GLN A 242 24.85 4.00 4.76
N HIS A 243 23.98 4.15 3.75
CA HIS A 243 23.53 3.03 2.92
C HIS A 243 23.80 3.17 1.41
N ALA A 244 24.15 4.36 0.88
CA ALA A 244 24.28 4.56 -0.57
C ALA A 244 25.27 3.61 -1.24
N HIS A 245 26.31 3.17 -0.51
CA HIS A 245 27.34 2.26 -1.01
C HIS A 245 26.84 0.81 -1.16
N GLU A 246 25.70 0.47 -0.61
CA GLU A 246 25.10 -0.88 -0.68
C GLU A 246 23.71 -0.89 -1.34
N MET A 247 23.13 0.29 -1.59
CA MET A 247 21.84 0.42 -2.28
C MET A 247 21.91 -0.04 -3.73
N PRO A 248 20.89 -0.80 -4.21
CA PRO A 248 20.68 -0.99 -5.64
C PRO A 248 20.58 0.35 -6.39
N ARG A 249 21.19 0.46 -7.55
CA ARG A 249 21.24 1.73 -8.31
C ARG A 249 19.87 2.30 -8.67
N THR A 250 18.89 1.44 -8.96
CA THR A 250 17.51 1.88 -9.17
C THR A 250 16.94 2.54 -7.91
N MET A 251 17.14 1.91 -6.75
CA MET A 251 16.67 2.45 -5.46
C MET A 251 17.28 3.83 -5.17
N LEU A 252 18.59 3.95 -5.31
CA LEU A 252 19.31 5.22 -5.12
C LEU A 252 18.79 6.31 -6.06
N ARG A 253 18.67 6.02 -7.38
CA ARG A 253 18.14 6.99 -8.35
C ARG A 253 16.77 7.53 -7.99
N TYR A 254 15.87 6.65 -7.54
CA TYR A 254 14.53 7.06 -7.11
C TYR A 254 14.57 7.92 -5.84
N ALA A 255 15.43 7.57 -4.86
CA ALA A 255 15.55 8.30 -3.62
C ALA A 255 16.04 9.75 -3.82
N ILE A 256 17.01 9.96 -4.73
CA ILE A 256 17.65 11.26 -4.98
C ILE A 256 16.99 12.10 -6.08
N GLU A 257 15.91 11.63 -6.70
CA GLU A 257 15.28 12.29 -7.86
C GLU A 257 14.96 13.79 -7.66
N LYS A 258 14.67 14.21 -6.44
CA LYS A 258 14.34 15.62 -6.12
C LYS A 258 15.52 16.43 -5.61
N MET A 259 16.73 15.88 -5.62
CA MET A 259 17.96 16.61 -5.34
C MET A 259 18.45 17.37 -6.56
N THR A 260 19.38 18.30 -6.36
CA THR A 260 20.05 19.04 -7.45
C THR A 260 20.84 18.07 -8.35
N GLU A 261 21.11 18.47 -9.59
CA GLU A 261 21.90 17.64 -10.51
C GLU A 261 23.28 17.32 -9.95
N GLN A 262 23.94 18.31 -9.33
CA GLN A 262 25.24 18.13 -8.69
C GLN A 262 25.17 17.07 -7.56
N GLU A 263 24.20 17.20 -6.64
CA GLU A 263 24.02 16.20 -5.56
C GLU A 263 23.74 14.81 -6.11
N ARG A 264 22.91 14.70 -7.16
CA ARG A 264 22.62 13.40 -7.79
C ARG A 264 23.88 12.75 -8.35
N GLN A 265 24.75 13.53 -9.00
CA GLN A 265 26.02 13.04 -9.54
C GLN A 265 26.95 12.60 -8.41
N GLU A 266 27.04 13.37 -7.32
CA GLU A 266 27.84 13.05 -6.14
C GLU A 266 27.38 11.70 -5.54
N TRP A 267 26.06 11.52 -5.27
CA TRP A 267 25.53 10.27 -4.75
C TRP A 267 25.72 9.09 -5.70
N MET A 268 25.52 9.29 -7.00
CA MET A 268 25.71 8.25 -8.01
C MET A 268 27.17 7.88 -8.24
N SER A 269 28.13 8.72 -7.86
CA SER A 269 29.56 8.42 -7.95
C SER A 269 30.07 7.46 -6.87
N ILE A 270 29.32 7.26 -5.78
CA ILE A 270 29.68 6.34 -4.70
C ILE A 270 29.73 4.91 -5.23
N PRO A 271 30.87 4.19 -5.11
CA PRO A 271 31.00 2.81 -5.56
C PRO A 271 30.05 1.87 -4.81
N VAL A 272 29.44 0.91 -5.51
CA VAL A 272 28.63 -0.13 -4.85
C VAL A 272 29.55 -1.24 -4.36
N VAL A 273 29.49 -1.50 -3.06
CA VAL A 273 30.16 -2.65 -2.46
C VAL A 273 29.26 -3.88 -2.66
N LYS A 274 29.65 -4.79 -3.54
CA LYS A 274 28.98 -6.08 -3.67
C LYS A 274 29.27 -6.90 -2.41
N ARG A 275 28.25 -7.16 -1.61
CA ARG A 275 28.35 -8.23 -0.60
C ARG A 275 28.53 -9.55 -1.31
N LYS A 276 29.58 -10.32 -0.94
CA LYS A 276 29.83 -11.67 -1.41
C LYS A 276 28.79 -12.64 -0.88
#